data_786c5547b414c092ca2db84339d84ba9
#
_entry.id   786c5547b414c092ca2db84339d84ba9
#
_cell.length_a   1.000
_cell.length_b   1.000
_cell.length_c   1.000
_cell.angle_alpha   90.00
_cell.angle_beta   90.00
_cell.angle_gamma   90.00
#
_symmetry.space_group_name_H-M   'P 1'
#
loop_
_entity.id
_entity.type
_entity.pdbx_description
1 polymer ?
#
loop_
_entity_poly.entity_id
_entity_poly.type
_entity_poly.pdbx_seq_one_letter_code
_entity_poly.pdbx_strand_id
1 'polypeptide(L)'
;MTSLAEYLYLGNGNKKLNRNLHAKTFTFSLPAGFSCPGANLCLAKADPITGKITKGDQCLFTCFAARDECIYPSVRTSRWRNYELCKSLDHKSLVSLIHRSIDHYVSRDATHIRWHVSGDFFSAQYLKAVLEAAKHYDNDLIFYAYSKALHFFNDQHTGVPLIE
;
A
#
# COMPACT_ATOMS: atom_id res chain seq x y z
N MET A 1 19.96 -18.37 -15.44
CA MET A 1 19.75 -17.68 -14.16
C MET A 1 18.25 -17.59 -13.96
N THR A 2 17.66 -18.45 -13.15
CA THR A 2 16.25 -18.40 -12.76
C THR A 2 16.07 -17.15 -11.91
N SER A 3 15.42 -16.12 -12.48
CA SER A 3 14.97 -14.97 -11.72
C SER A 3 14.12 -15.47 -10.55
N LEU A 4 14.58 -15.26 -9.33
CA LEU A 4 13.76 -15.46 -8.15
C LEU A 4 12.47 -14.65 -8.36
N ALA A 5 11.33 -15.34 -8.37
CA ALA A 5 10.06 -14.68 -8.59
C ALA A 5 9.92 -13.56 -7.54
N GLU A 6 9.85 -12.32 -8.00
CA GLU A 6 9.66 -11.18 -7.12
C GLU A 6 8.20 -11.09 -6.74
N TYR A 7 7.94 -10.84 -5.46
CA TYR A 7 6.61 -10.63 -4.89
C TYR A 7 6.59 -9.32 -4.12
N LEU A 8 5.46 -8.65 -4.13
CA LEU A 8 5.16 -7.60 -3.16
C LEU A 8 4.97 -8.26 -1.79
N TYR A 9 5.58 -7.71 -0.77
CA TYR A 9 5.41 -8.22 0.58
C TYR A 9 4.05 -7.82 1.15
N LEU A 10 3.23 -8.81 1.53
CA LEU A 10 2.01 -8.65 2.28
C LEU A 10 2.21 -9.23 3.68
N GLY A 11 1.92 -8.44 4.70
CA GLY A 11 2.01 -8.86 6.10
C GLY A 11 0.66 -9.35 6.63
N ASN A 12 0.70 -10.15 7.68
CA ASN A 12 -0.51 -10.48 8.44
C ASN A 12 -1.06 -9.24 9.15
N GLY A 13 -2.38 -9.09 9.19
CA GLY A 13 -3.04 -8.09 10.01
C GLY A 13 -2.73 -8.29 11.50
N ASN A 14 -2.69 -7.20 12.25
CA ASN A 14 -2.46 -7.29 13.69
C ASN A 14 -3.68 -7.87 14.43
N LYS A 15 -3.47 -8.33 15.67
CA LYS A 15 -4.53 -8.94 16.50
C LYS A 15 -5.76 -8.04 16.69
N LYS A 16 -5.57 -6.72 16.80
CA LYS A 16 -6.68 -5.76 16.95
C LYS A 16 -7.53 -5.71 15.69
N LEU A 17 -6.89 -5.66 14.51
CA LEU A 17 -7.57 -5.63 13.23
C LEU A 17 -8.39 -6.90 13.01
N ASN A 18 -7.78 -8.07 13.18
CA ASN A 18 -8.43 -9.35 12.99
C ASN A 18 -9.60 -9.57 13.98
N ARG A 19 -9.44 -9.14 15.25
CA ARG A 19 -10.50 -9.24 16.25
C ARG A 19 -11.70 -8.34 15.94
N ASN A 20 -11.45 -7.10 15.52
CA ASN A 20 -12.51 -6.14 15.26
C ASN A 20 -13.34 -6.51 14.02
N LEU A 21 -12.72 -7.13 13.05
CA LEU A 21 -13.40 -7.58 11.82
C LEU A 21 -13.91 -9.03 11.91
N HIS A 22 -13.60 -9.75 13.00
CA HIS A 22 -13.84 -11.20 13.09
C HIS A 22 -13.33 -11.95 11.85
N ALA A 23 -12.17 -11.52 11.33
CA ALA A 23 -11.69 -11.88 10.02
C ALA A 23 -10.20 -12.04 10.00
N LYS A 24 -9.67 -12.85 9.08
CA LYS A 24 -8.25 -12.92 8.80
C LYS A 24 -7.90 -11.89 7.72
N THR A 25 -7.16 -10.88 8.12
CA THR A 25 -6.78 -9.74 7.28
C THR A 25 -5.31 -9.80 6.91
N PHE A 26 -5.01 -9.58 5.65
CA PHE A 26 -3.65 -9.27 5.17
C PHE A 26 -3.49 -7.78 4.92
N THR A 27 -2.25 -7.31 4.97
CA THR A 27 -1.95 -5.88 4.89
C THR A 27 -0.85 -5.62 3.89
N PHE A 28 -1.01 -4.57 3.11
CA PHE A 28 0.01 -4.04 2.22
C PHE A 28 0.47 -2.66 2.69
N SER A 29 1.74 -2.33 2.44
CA SER A 29 2.30 -1.03 2.85
C SER A 29 3.38 -0.54 1.92
N LEU A 30 3.46 0.78 1.81
CA LEU A 30 4.46 1.55 1.10
C LEU A 30 5.13 2.55 2.07
N PRO A 31 6.29 3.15 1.72
CA PRO A 31 6.99 4.08 2.60
C PRO A 31 6.18 5.35 2.84
N ALA A 32 6.06 5.71 4.11
CA ALA A 32 5.34 6.90 4.55
C ALA A 32 5.96 8.18 3.98
N GLY A 33 5.12 9.14 3.61
CA GLY A 33 5.50 10.44 3.07
C GLY A 33 5.94 10.39 1.61
N PHE A 34 6.81 9.46 1.23
CA PHE A 34 7.27 9.31 -0.15
C PHE A 34 6.16 8.83 -1.10
N SER A 35 5.28 7.99 -0.62
CA SER A 35 4.14 7.47 -1.38
C SER A 35 2.79 8.10 -1.01
N CYS A 36 2.79 9.30 -0.39
CA CYS A 36 1.58 9.95 0.12
C CYS A 36 1.35 11.32 -0.53
N PRO A 37 1.06 11.43 -1.83
CA PRO A 37 0.97 12.72 -2.52
C PRO A 37 -0.17 13.60 -2.03
N GLY A 38 -1.23 13.02 -1.48
CA GLY A 38 -2.39 13.75 -0.92
C GLY A 38 -2.24 14.17 0.55
N ALA A 39 -1.12 13.85 1.21
CA ALA A 39 -0.94 14.08 2.64
C ALA A 39 -0.25 15.44 2.93
N ASN A 40 -0.79 16.53 2.40
CA ASN A 40 -0.20 17.87 2.42
C ASN A 40 0.16 18.41 3.82
N LEU A 41 -0.48 17.92 4.88
CA LEU A 41 -0.23 18.35 6.25
C LEU A 41 0.73 17.43 7.02
N CYS A 42 0.88 16.18 6.59
CA CYS A 42 1.69 15.20 7.30
C CYS A 42 3.15 15.27 6.90
N LEU A 43 3.47 15.03 5.65
CA LEU A 43 4.82 15.04 5.02
C LEU A 43 5.94 14.34 5.80
N ALA A 44 5.64 13.70 6.94
CA ALA A 44 6.62 12.99 7.73
C ALA A 44 7.12 11.74 6.99
N LYS A 45 8.43 11.55 6.96
CA LYS A 45 9.07 10.43 6.27
C LYS A 45 10.33 9.99 6.99
N ALA A 46 10.69 8.73 6.84
CA ALA A 46 11.95 8.19 7.33
C ALA A 46 12.94 8.02 6.18
N ASP A 47 14.18 8.41 6.39
CA ASP A 47 15.25 8.18 5.42
C ASP A 47 15.37 6.68 5.11
N PRO A 48 15.43 6.28 3.84
CA PRO A 48 15.40 4.86 3.45
C PRO A 48 16.61 4.06 3.96
N ILE A 49 17.75 4.71 4.15
CA ILE A 49 19.01 4.06 4.57
C ILE A 49 19.15 4.12 6.08
N THR A 50 19.13 5.32 6.63
CA THR A 50 19.44 5.55 8.06
C THR A 50 18.22 5.39 8.97
N GLY A 51 17.00 5.49 8.44
CA GLY A 51 15.78 5.56 9.21
C GLY A 51 15.56 6.90 9.92
N LYS A 52 16.43 7.88 9.74
CA LYS A 52 16.27 9.21 10.37
C LYS A 52 14.97 9.85 9.92
N ILE A 53 14.15 10.23 10.89
CA ILE A 53 12.84 10.81 10.60
C ILE A 53 12.96 12.30 10.26
N THR A 54 12.31 12.70 9.17
CA THR A 54 12.07 14.10 8.84
C THR A 54 10.59 14.38 9.07
N LYS A 55 10.29 15.38 9.88
CA LYS A 55 8.91 15.84 10.09
C LYS A 55 8.50 16.76 8.95
N GLY A 56 7.20 16.81 8.66
CA GLY A 56 6.64 17.85 7.81
C GLY A 56 6.61 19.21 8.54
N ASP A 57 6.29 20.25 7.80
CA ASP A 57 6.24 21.62 8.32
C ASP A 57 5.18 21.80 9.41
N GLN A 58 4.13 20.97 9.38
CA GLN A 58 3.07 20.93 10.38
C GLN A 58 3.47 19.96 11.51
N CYS A 59 4.14 20.46 12.54
CA CYS A 59 4.62 19.66 13.68
C CYS A 59 3.49 19.06 14.57
N LEU A 60 2.23 19.40 14.33
CA LEU A 60 1.06 18.84 15.02
C LEU A 60 0.79 17.38 14.66
N PHE A 61 1.29 16.90 13.53
CA PHE A 61 1.04 15.54 13.07
C PHE A 61 2.27 14.65 13.24
N THR A 62 2.14 13.62 14.07
CA THR A 62 3.12 12.55 14.16
C THR A 62 2.65 11.38 13.31
N CYS A 63 3.33 11.11 12.19
CA CYS A 63 3.03 9.93 11.38
C CYS A 63 3.60 8.68 12.07
N PHE A 64 2.72 7.85 12.63
CA PHE A 64 3.14 6.60 13.27
C PHE A 64 3.80 5.64 12.26
N ALA A 65 3.41 5.67 10.99
CA ALA A 65 3.99 4.84 9.96
C ALA A 65 5.46 5.23 9.65
N ALA A 66 5.77 6.53 9.59
CA ALA A 66 7.15 6.99 9.48
C ALA A 66 7.97 6.64 10.73
N ARG A 67 7.35 6.66 11.91
CA ARG A 67 7.98 6.22 13.16
C ARG A 67 8.32 4.73 13.12
N ASP A 68 7.43 3.88 12.63
CA ASP A 68 7.69 2.45 12.50
C ASP A 68 8.89 2.19 11.57
N GLU A 69 9.00 2.94 10.47
CA GLU A 69 10.12 2.85 9.54
C GLU A 69 11.44 3.34 10.18
N CYS A 70 11.37 4.32 11.07
CA CYS A 70 12.53 4.76 11.84
C CYS A 70 13.03 3.66 12.79
N ILE A 71 12.12 3.03 13.53
CA ILE A 71 12.43 2.06 14.59
C ILE A 71 12.79 0.68 14.02
N TYR A 72 12.10 0.22 12.97
CA TYR A 72 12.20 -1.14 12.46
C TYR A 72 12.79 -1.18 11.04
N PRO A 73 14.10 -1.48 10.90
CA PRO A 73 14.75 -1.57 9.58
C PRO A 73 14.06 -2.56 8.62
N SER A 74 13.59 -3.70 9.11
CA SER A 74 12.89 -4.70 8.29
C SER A 74 11.57 -4.15 7.70
N VAL A 75 10.81 -3.38 8.48
CA VAL A 75 9.59 -2.71 8.02
C VAL A 75 9.94 -1.69 6.94
N ARG A 76 10.97 -0.88 7.17
CA ARG A 76 11.46 0.09 6.20
C ARG A 76 11.87 -0.58 4.89
N THR A 77 12.71 -1.60 4.96
CA THR A 77 13.20 -2.33 3.78
C THR A 77 12.05 -2.94 2.97
N SER A 78 11.09 -3.60 3.61
CA SER A 78 9.97 -4.23 2.91
C SER A 78 9.06 -3.21 2.22
N ARG A 79 8.78 -2.07 2.86
CA ARG A 79 7.97 -1.00 2.28
C ARG A 79 8.64 -0.34 1.08
N TRP A 80 9.95 -0.07 1.19
CA TRP A 80 10.72 0.50 0.08
C TRP A 80 10.82 -0.46 -1.09
N ARG A 81 11.08 -1.75 -0.83
CA ARG A 81 11.07 -2.78 -1.89
C ARG A 81 9.73 -2.82 -2.62
N ASN A 82 8.62 -2.82 -1.89
CA ASN A 82 7.28 -2.75 -2.49
C ASN A 82 7.13 -1.52 -3.38
N TYR A 83 7.56 -0.36 -2.91
CA TYR A 83 7.44 0.90 -3.63
C TYR A 83 8.25 0.92 -4.91
N GLU A 84 9.50 0.48 -4.87
CA GLU A 84 10.35 0.42 -6.06
C GLU A 84 9.81 -0.57 -7.10
N LEU A 85 9.31 -1.73 -6.68
CA LEU A 85 8.64 -2.67 -7.57
C LEU A 85 7.40 -2.05 -8.23
N CYS A 86 6.54 -1.41 -7.45
CA CYS A 86 5.33 -0.78 -7.98
C CYS A 86 5.64 0.38 -8.95
N LYS A 87 6.74 1.11 -8.75
CA LYS A 87 7.16 2.20 -9.64
C LYS A 87 7.82 1.74 -10.94
N SER A 88 8.52 0.62 -10.89
CA SER A 88 9.36 0.16 -12.01
C SER A 88 8.58 -0.54 -13.13
N LEU A 89 7.33 -0.94 -12.86
CA LEU A 89 6.54 -1.78 -13.76
C LEU A 89 5.49 -0.98 -14.54
N ASP A 90 5.23 -1.41 -15.76
CA ASP A 90 4.05 -1.00 -16.51
C ASP A 90 2.76 -1.56 -15.87
N HIS A 91 1.61 -1.07 -16.32
CA HIS A 91 0.31 -1.41 -15.76
C HIS A 91 0.05 -2.94 -15.73
N LYS A 92 0.25 -3.63 -16.86
CA LYS A 92 -0.06 -5.07 -16.96
C LYS A 92 0.88 -5.92 -16.09
N SER A 93 2.15 -5.58 -16.09
CA SER A 93 3.16 -6.25 -15.27
C SER A 93 2.89 -6.04 -13.77
N LEU A 94 2.41 -4.85 -13.38
CA LEU A 94 2.04 -4.54 -12.01
C LEU A 94 0.79 -5.32 -11.56
N VAL A 95 -0.27 -5.39 -12.38
CA VAL A 95 -1.45 -6.22 -12.10
C VAL A 95 -1.03 -7.68 -11.89
N SER A 96 -0.22 -8.22 -12.79
CA SER A 96 0.30 -9.59 -12.67
C SER A 96 1.14 -9.80 -11.41
N LEU A 97 1.97 -8.82 -11.02
CA LEU A 97 2.74 -8.89 -9.78
C LEU A 97 1.84 -8.87 -8.55
N ILE A 98 0.80 -8.05 -8.52
CA ILE A 98 -0.18 -8.00 -7.44
C ILE A 98 -0.87 -9.36 -7.28
N HIS A 99 -1.37 -9.96 -8.37
CA HIS A 99 -2.00 -11.29 -8.35
C HIS A 99 -1.06 -12.34 -7.78
N ARG A 100 0.15 -12.49 -8.34
CA ARG A 100 1.12 -13.46 -7.83
C ARG A 100 1.47 -13.25 -6.36
N SER A 101 1.50 -11.99 -5.90
CA SER A 101 1.81 -11.68 -4.52
C SER A 101 0.67 -12.07 -3.58
N ILE A 102 -0.58 -11.83 -3.99
CA ILE A 102 -1.77 -12.25 -3.25
C ILE A 102 -1.80 -13.78 -3.18
N ASP A 103 -1.65 -14.47 -4.30
CA ASP A 103 -1.66 -15.94 -4.37
C ASP A 103 -0.54 -16.58 -3.51
N HIS A 104 0.60 -15.87 -3.39
CA HIS A 104 1.74 -16.35 -2.59
C HIS A 104 1.55 -16.14 -1.08
N TYR A 105 1.07 -14.96 -0.66
CA TYR A 105 1.05 -14.58 0.77
C TYR A 105 -0.29 -14.79 1.43
N VAL A 106 -1.40 -14.63 0.70
CA VAL A 106 -2.75 -14.62 1.27
C VAL A 106 -3.25 -16.04 1.40
N SER A 107 -3.55 -16.45 2.61
CA SER A 107 -4.08 -17.79 2.88
C SER A 107 -5.54 -17.90 2.44
N ARG A 108 -5.99 -19.13 2.14
CA ARG A 108 -7.35 -19.43 1.65
C ARG A 108 -8.48 -19.05 2.63
N ASP A 109 -8.17 -18.95 3.90
CA ASP A 109 -9.09 -18.53 4.97
C ASP A 109 -9.06 -17.01 5.22
N ALA A 110 -8.30 -16.26 4.43
CA ALA A 110 -8.33 -14.79 4.47
C ALA A 110 -9.66 -14.28 3.91
N THR A 111 -10.14 -13.20 4.49
CA THR A 111 -11.39 -12.55 4.08
C THR A 111 -11.18 -11.10 3.68
N HIS A 112 -10.08 -10.48 4.12
CA HIS A 112 -9.83 -9.07 3.90
C HIS A 112 -8.39 -8.79 3.52
N ILE A 113 -8.20 -7.82 2.62
CA ILE A 113 -6.91 -7.18 2.37
C ILE A 113 -7.05 -5.68 2.65
N ARG A 114 -6.31 -5.18 3.63
CA ARG A 114 -6.14 -3.75 3.87
C ARG A 114 -5.00 -3.22 3.02
N TRP A 115 -5.35 -2.48 1.99
CA TRP A 115 -4.37 -1.81 1.14
C TRP A 115 -3.95 -0.48 1.78
N HIS A 116 -2.66 -0.27 1.95
CA HIS A 116 -2.05 0.88 2.63
C HIS A 116 -2.32 0.98 4.15
N VAL A 117 -1.63 0.18 4.95
CA VAL A 117 -1.47 0.50 6.38
C VAL A 117 -0.51 1.69 6.53
N SER A 118 0.47 1.79 5.63
CA SER A 118 1.39 2.91 5.44
C SER A 118 1.49 3.23 3.96
N GLY A 119 1.77 4.49 3.63
CA GLY A 119 1.76 4.98 2.26
C GLY A 119 0.35 5.27 1.76
N ASP A 120 0.24 5.54 0.47
CA ASP A 120 -1.02 5.86 -0.21
C ASP A 120 -0.90 5.56 -1.70
N PHE A 121 -1.94 5.78 -2.48
CA PHE A 121 -1.89 5.75 -3.93
C PHE A 121 -1.03 6.91 -4.44
N PHE A 122 0.14 6.57 -4.96
CA PHE A 122 1.14 7.57 -5.37
C PHE A 122 1.02 8.00 -6.85
N SER A 123 0.21 7.29 -7.64
CA SER A 123 -0.11 7.64 -9.03
C SER A 123 -1.44 7.05 -9.48
N ALA A 124 -2.06 7.65 -10.49
CA ALA A 124 -3.29 7.15 -11.10
C ALA A 124 -3.09 5.76 -11.75
N GLN A 125 -1.93 5.51 -12.37
CA GLN A 125 -1.60 4.21 -12.96
C GLN A 125 -1.55 3.11 -11.89
N TYR A 126 -0.92 3.39 -10.75
CA TYR A 126 -0.85 2.46 -9.63
C TYR A 126 -2.24 2.18 -9.05
N LEU A 127 -3.06 3.22 -8.84
CA LEU A 127 -4.45 3.05 -8.39
C LEU A 127 -5.24 2.15 -9.35
N LYS A 128 -5.19 2.41 -10.66
CA LYS A 128 -5.87 1.61 -11.68
C LYS A 128 -5.44 0.13 -11.63
N ALA A 129 -4.14 -0.13 -11.48
CA ALA A 129 -3.63 -1.50 -11.38
C ALA A 129 -4.14 -2.22 -10.11
N VAL A 130 -4.20 -1.53 -8.98
CA VAL A 130 -4.75 -2.09 -7.73
C VAL A 130 -6.24 -2.38 -7.85
N LEU A 131 -7.03 -1.48 -8.45
CA LEU A 131 -8.46 -1.68 -8.66
C LEU A 131 -8.73 -2.84 -9.63
N GLU A 132 -7.99 -2.94 -10.73
CA GLU A 132 -8.10 -4.06 -11.67
C GLU A 132 -7.76 -5.39 -10.99
N ALA A 133 -6.67 -5.43 -10.22
CA ALA A 133 -6.30 -6.63 -9.49
C ALA A 133 -7.34 -7.00 -8.41
N ALA A 134 -7.92 -6.02 -7.71
CA ALA A 134 -8.94 -6.26 -6.70
C ALA A 134 -10.21 -6.89 -7.30
N LYS A 135 -10.65 -6.45 -8.48
CA LYS A 135 -11.81 -7.01 -9.18
C LYS A 135 -11.69 -8.51 -9.45
N HIS A 136 -10.49 -9.03 -9.63
CA HIS A 136 -10.25 -10.45 -9.83
C HIS A 136 -10.66 -11.30 -8.63
N TYR A 137 -10.60 -10.74 -7.42
CA TYR A 137 -10.89 -11.42 -6.15
C TYR A 137 -12.23 -10.99 -5.52
N ASP A 138 -13.11 -10.32 -6.27
CA ASP A 138 -14.31 -9.64 -5.75
C ASP A 138 -15.29 -10.60 -5.02
N ASN A 139 -15.28 -11.88 -5.38
CA ASN A 139 -16.09 -12.92 -4.72
C ASN A 139 -15.43 -13.56 -3.49
N ASP A 140 -14.12 -13.40 -3.33
CA ASP A 140 -13.33 -14.14 -2.34
C ASP A 140 -12.77 -13.26 -1.25
N LEU A 141 -12.40 -12.01 -1.58
CA LEU A 141 -11.65 -11.09 -0.70
C LEU A 141 -12.25 -9.68 -0.72
N ILE A 142 -12.43 -9.10 0.45
CA ILE A 142 -12.80 -7.70 0.60
C ILE A 142 -11.53 -6.85 0.61
N PHE A 143 -11.35 -6.00 -0.40
CA PHE A 143 -10.30 -5.00 -0.44
C PHE A 143 -10.80 -3.69 0.15
N TYR A 144 -10.00 -3.08 1.02
CA TYR A 144 -10.28 -1.73 1.50
C TYR A 144 -9.01 -0.93 1.75
N ALA A 145 -9.11 0.38 1.59
CA ALA A 145 -8.01 1.32 1.82
C ALA A 145 -8.53 2.62 2.42
N TYR A 146 -7.63 3.34 3.10
CA TYR A 146 -7.85 4.74 3.47
C TYR A 146 -6.90 5.59 2.66
N SER A 147 -7.41 6.57 1.95
CA SER A 147 -6.60 7.39 1.05
C SER A 147 -6.85 8.89 1.29
N LYS A 148 -5.80 9.67 1.12
CA LYS A 148 -5.83 11.13 0.97
C LYS A 148 -5.57 11.56 -0.47
N ALA A 149 -5.24 10.64 -1.35
CA ALA A 149 -4.96 10.90 -2.76
C ALA A 149 -6.25 10.96 -3.61
N LEU A 150 -7.28 11.66 -3.10
CA LEU A 150 -8.63 11.71 -3.67
C LEU A 150 -8.67 12.18 -5.12
N HIS A 151 -7.70 13.00 -5.52
CA HIS A 151 -7.58 13.49 -6.89
C HIS A 151 -7.34 12.39 -7.95
N PHE A 152 -6.93 11.19 -7.54
CA PHE A 152 -6.78 10.06 -8.46
C PHE A 152 -8.07 9.25 -8.65
N PHE A 153 -9.09 9.47 -7.82
CA PHE A 153 -10.34 8.71 -7.85
C PHE A 153 -11.40 9.27 -8.80
N ASN A 154 -11.13 10.42 -9.41
CA ASN A 154 -12.01 11.02 -10.39
C ASN A 154 -11.42 10.83 -11.80
N ASP A 155 -12.28 10.60 -12.78
CA ASP A 155 -11.89 10.70 -14.18
C ASP A 155 -11.57 12.19 -14.49
N GLN A 156 -10.34 12.44 -14.91
CA GLN A 156 -9.88 13.80 -15.23
C GLN A 156 -10.65 14.45 -16.39
N HIS A 157 -11.31 13.66 -17.23
CA HIS A 157 -12.06 14.16 -18.40
C HIS A 157 -13.55 14.35 -18.12
N THR A 158 -14.15 13.55 -17.29
CA THR A 158 -15.60 13.56 -17.03
C THR A 158 -15.97 13.99 -15.62
N GLY A 159 -15.02 14.03 -14.69
CA GLY A 159 -15.27 14.28 -13.27
C GLY A 159 -16.05 13.16 -12.57
N VAL A 160 -16.32 12.06 -13.27
CA VAL A 160 -17.05 10.91 -12.74
C VAL A 160 -16.10 10.11 -11.81
N PRO A 161 -16.56 9.66 -10.64
CA PRO A 161 -15.78 8.78 -9.79
C PRO A 161 -15.34 7.51 -10.54
N LEU A 162 -14.10 7.08 -10.32
CA LEU A 162 -13.59 5.82 -10.90
C LEU A 162 -14.13 4.58 -10.19
N ILE A 163 -14.85 4.78 -9.09
CA ILE A 163 -15.44 3.75 -8.25
C ILE A 163 -16.90 4.12 -7.99
N GLU A 164 -17.80 3.24 -8.31
CA GLU A 164 -19.20 3.26 -7.87
C GLU A 164 -19.34 2.60 -6.51
#